data_b050f355920b6280f3c547866cf9eb6a
#
_entry.id   b050f355920b6280f3c547866cf9eb6a
#
_cell.length_a   1.000
_cell.length_b   1.000
_cell.length_c   1.000
_cell.angle_alpha   90.00
_cell.angle_beta   90.00
_cell.angle_gamma   90.00
#
_symmetry.space_group_name_H-M   'P 1'
#
loop_
_entity.id
_entity.type
_entity.pdbx_description
1 polymer ?
#
loop_
_entity_poly.entity_id
_entity_poly.type
_entity_poly.pdbx_seq_one_letter_code
_entity_poly.pdbx_strand_id
1 'polypeptide(L)'
;MESLDYSELAVAGVRELKPYTPGKPIDELEREYGVSDSIKLASNENPLGASPDALAAVRAALEDVWLYPDANGFHLKSALAERHGVATDCITLGNGSNDVLVFLAQVFLQPGLQSLFSQYCFAVYPIATQMVGAEAVVAPALAEDHPLMPLGHDLRALYERVGPDTRMVWIANPNNPTGTWLDGKRVQDFLASLPGHVICVVDEAYTEYAESDELGDASQWLERFPNLVVTRTFSKAYGLAGLRVGYALSNPGIADLLNRVRPAFNVNSLALVAARAALADQDFIQRSREMNSAGLVQLRDGLVELGAAVIPS
;
A
#
# COMPACT_ATOMS: atom_id res chain seq x y z
N MET A 1 -44.16 4.61 -14.97
CA MET A 1 -42.76 4.93 -15.28
C MET A 1 -41.95 3.67 -14.91
N GLU A 2 -41.32 3.02 -15.88
CA GLU A 2 -40.39 1.96 -15.61
C GLU A 2 -39.28 2.52 -14.69
N SER A 3 -38.95 1.81 -13.63
CA SER A 3 -37.84 2.21 -12.75
C SER A 3 -36.56 2.11 -13.54
N LEU A 4 -35.83 3.22 -13.69
CA LEU A 4 -34.52 3.24 -14.34
C LEU A 4 -33.55 2.35 -13.56
N ASP A 5 -32.96 1.38 -14.21
CA ASP A 5 -31.88 0.58 -13.62
C ASP A 5 -30.55 1.30 -13.83
N TYR A 6 -30.05 1.91 -12.76
CA TYR A 6 -28.79 2.64 -12.81
C TYR A 6 -27.56 1.72 -13.04
N SER A 7 -27.67 0.42 -12.76
CA SER A 7 -26.59 -0.52 -13.04
C SER A 7 -26.32 -0.63 -14.54
N GLU A 8 -27.34 -0.52 -15.38
CA GLU A 8 -27.21 -0.53 -16.84
C GLU A 8 -26.46 0.70 -17.39
N LEU A 9 -26.54 1.83 -16.68
CA LEU A 9 -25.85 3.06 -17.06
C LEU A 9 -24.38 3.08 -16.60
N ALA A 10 -24.00 2.23 -15.64
CA ALA A 10 -22.64 2.16 -15.13
C ALA A 10 -21.69 1.52 -16.17
N VAL A 11 -20.42 1.94 -16.15
CA VAL A 11 -19.38 1.28 -16.95
C VAL A 11 -19.21 -0.19 -16.54
N ALA A 12 -18.88 -1.06 -17.50
CA ALA A 12 -18.89 -2.51 -17.29
C ALA A 12 -18.03 -2.97 -16.10
N GLY A 13 -16.86 -2.36 -15.89
CA GLY A 13 -15.98 -2.70 -14.79
C GLY A 13 -16.54 -2.44 -13.40
N VAL A 14 -17.53 -1.54 -13.28
CA VAL A 14 -18.13 -1.14 -11.99
C VAL A 14 -19.38 -1.95 -11.64
N ARG A 15 -20.11 -2.47 -12.64
CA ARG A 15 -21.42 -3.13 -12.45
C ARG A 15 -21.42 -4.24 -11.41
N GLU A 16 -20.38 -5.08 -11.44
CA GLU A 16 -20.24 -6.23 -10.55
C GLU A 16 -19.16 -6.03 -9.48
N LEU A 17 -18.60 -4.82 -9.39
CA LEU A 17 -17.55 -4.51 -8.43
C LEU A 17 -18.10 -4.59 -7.00
N LYS A 18 -17.49 -5.43 -6.18
CA LYS A 18 -17.81 -5.49 -4.76
C LYS A 18 -16.98 -4.45 -4.02
N PRO A 19 -17.62 -3.58 -3.22
CA PRO A 19 -16.91 -2.62 -2.39
C PRO A 19 -15.93 -3.31 -1.46
N TYR A 20 -14.80 -2.66 -1.18
CA TYR A 20 -13.91 -3.09 -0.12
C TYR A 20 -14.67 -3.10 1.22
N THR A 21 -14.63 -4.22 1.93
CA THR A 21 -15.25 -4.34 3.26
C THR A 21 -14.18 -4.07 4.31
N PRO A 22 -14.17 -2.88 4.95
CA PRO A 22 -13.22 -2.58 6.02
C PRO A 22 -13.54 -3.35 7.30
N GLY A 23 -12.55 -3.43 8.20
CA GLY A 23 -12.80 -3.90 9.56
C GLY A 23 -13.86 -3.02 10.26
N LYS A 24 -14.75 -3.64 11.06
CA LYS A 24 -15.82 -2.93 11.76
C LYS A 24 -15.25 -1.90 12.74
N PRO A 25 -15.75 -0.65 12.77
CA PRO A 25 -15.39 0.35 13.77
C PRO A 25 -15.77 -0.12 15.20
N ILE A 26 -14.99 0.32 16.20
CA ILE A 26 -15.21 -0.08 17.60
C ILE A 26 -16.62 0.31 18.08
N ASP A 27 -17.01 1.56 17.86
CA ASP A 27 -18.31 2.12 18.26
C ASP A 27 -19.50 1.46 17.54
N GLU A 28 -19.33 0.95 16.34
CA GLU A 28 -20.34 0.14 15.66
C GLU A 28 -20.47 -1.24 16.32
N LEU A 29 -19.34 -1.87 16.62
CA LEU A 29 -19.30 -3.15 17.32
C LEU A 29 -19.96 -3.04 18.71
N GLU A 30 -19.60 -2.00 19.48
CA GLU A 30 -20.14 -1.75 20.81
C GLU A 30 -21.65 -1.52 20.78
N ARG A 31 -22.16 -0.73 19.82
CA ARG A 31 -23.62 -0.51 19.66
C ARG A 31 -24.36 -1.78 19.26
N GLU A 32 -23.77 -2.61 18.40
CA GLU A 32 -24.43 -3.82 17.88
C GLU A 32 -24.49 -4.95 18.92
N TYR A 33 -23.41 -5.13 19.68
CA TYR A 33 -23.27 -6.25 20.62
C TYR A 33 -23.43 -5.84 22.08
N GLY A 34 -23.57 -4.56 22.40
CA GLY A 34 -23.71 -4.07 23.78
C GLY A 34 -22.47 -4.31 24.65
N VAL A 35 -21.30 -4.42 24.02
CA VAL A 35 -20.00 -4.59 24.68
C VAL A 35 -19.32 -3.24 24.88
N SER A 36 -18.45 -3.13 25.88
CA SER A 36 -17.57 -1.97 26.09
C SER A 36 -16.12 -2.43 26.17
N ASP A 37 -15.18 -1.50 26.02
CA ASP A 37 -13.75 -1.73 26.12
C ASP A 37 -13.20 -2.74 25.09
N SER A 38 -13.78 -2.75 23.91
CA SER A 38 -13.34 -3.61 22.80
C SER A 38 -11.94 -3.26 22.32
N ILE A 39 -11.08 -4.28 22.18
CA ILE A 39 -9.73 -4.13 21.59
C ILE A 39 -9.80 -4.47 20.10
N LYS A 40 -9.53 -3.49 19.25
CA LYS A 40 -9.51 -3.68 17.80
C LYS A 40 -8.16 -4.25 17.37
N LEU A 41 -8.16 -5.49 16.87
CA LEU A 41 -6.98 -6.16 16.30
C LEU A 41 -7.01 -6.24 14.77
N ALA A 42 -7.99 -5.56 14.15
CA ALA A 42 -8.13 -5.48 12.69
C ALA A 42 -7.52 -4.19 12.12
N SER A 43 -7.37 -4.14 10.78
CA SER A 43 -6.87 -3.00 9.98
C SER A 43 -5.36 -2.70 10.13
N ASN A 44 -4.61 -3.47 10.90
CA ASN A 44 -3.16 -3.32 11.06
C ASN A 44 -2.76 -1.88 11.44
N GLU A 45 -3.54 -1.27 12.35
CA GLU A 45 -3.24 0.04 12.91
C GLU A 45 -2.07 -0.05 13.91
N ASN A 46 -1.30 1.04 14.07
CA ASN A 46 -0.21 1.05 15.04
C ASN A 46 -0.77 1.17 16.47
N PRO A 47 -0.56 0.19 17.37
CA PRO A 47 -1.08 0.24 18.72
C PRO A 47 -0.41 1.32 19.60
N LEU A 48 0.74 1.85 19.21
CA LEU A 48 1.37 3.01 19.88
C LEU A 48 0.67 4.34 19.55
N GLY A 49 -0.28 4.34 18.60
CA GLY A 49 -0.90 5.57 18.09
C GLY A 49 0.02 6.31 17.11
N ALA A 50 -0.07 7.63 17.10
CA ALA A 50 0.74 8.49 16.26
C ALA A 50 1.93 9.10 17.03
N SER A 51 3.01 9.43 16.31
CA SER A 51 4.15 10.16 16.88
C SER A 51 3.70 11.44 17.59
N PRO A 52 4.23 11.72 18.79
CA PRO A 52 3.98 12.99 19.50
C PRO A 52 4.30 14.22 18.64
N ASP A 53 5.36 14.18 17.84
CA ASP A 53 5.78 15.28 16.96
C ASP A 53 4.78 15.50 15.84
N ALA A 54 4.24 14.41 15.27
CA ALA A 54 3.16 14.49 14.28
C ALA A 54 1.89 15.12 14.88
N LEU A 55 1.50 14.72 16.09
CA LEU A 55 0.35 15.29 16.78
C LEU A 55 0.57 16.77 17.13
N ALA A 56 1.78 17.17 17.52
CA ALA A 56 2.12 18.57 17.76
C ALA A 56 2.01 19.41 16.49
N ALA A 57 2.52 18.89 15.36
CA ALA A 57 2.40 19.54 14.06
C ALA A 57 0.93 19.72 13.61
N VAL A 58 0.08 18.70 13.83
CA VAL A 58 -1.36 18.80 13.57
C VAL A 58 -2.00 19.88 14.40
N ARG A 59 -1.74 19.90 15.73
CA ARG A 59 -2.31 20.93 16.63
C ARG A 59 -1.92 22.35 16.21
N ALA A 60 -0.69 22.56 15.79
CA ALA A 60 -0.21 23.85 15.31
C ALA A 60 -0.87 24.32 14.00
N ALA A 61 -1.31 23.38 13.17
CA ALA A 61 -1.91 23.68 11.87
C ALA A 61 -3.46 23.77 11.90
N LEU A 62 -4.11 23.51 13.05
CA LEU A 62 -5.58 23.49 13.14
C LEU A 62 -6.25 24.84 12.82
N GLU A 63 -5.58 25.95 13.10
CA GLU A 63 -6.15 27.27 12.85
C GLU A 63 -6.21 27.62 11.35
N ASP A 64 -5.43 26.90 10.52
CA ASP A 64 -5.33 27.14 9.08
C ASP A 64 -6.23 26.19 8.23
N VAL A 65 -7.08 25.36 8.87
CA VAL A 65 -7.91 24.37 8.14
C VAL A 65 -8.93 24.97 7.18
N TRP A 66 -9.17 26.27 7.26
CA TRP A 66 -10.02 27.02 6.34
C TRP A 66 -9.35 27.34 4.99
N LEU A 67 -8.03 27.10 4.89
CA LEU A 67 -7.25 27.26 3.68
C LEU A 67 -7.13 25.91 2.93
N TYR A 68 -7.11 25.98 1.60
CA TYR A 68 -6.74 24.80 0.81
C TYR A 68 -5.31 24.36 1.13
N PRO A 69 -5.01 23.05 1.13
CA PRO A 69 -3.65 22.57 1.30
C PRO A 69 -2.74 22.96 0.12
N ASP A 70 -1.43 22.87 0.33
CA ASP A 70 -0.48 22.92 -0.79
C ASP A 70 -0.73 21.76 -1.75
N ALA A 71 -1.24 22.08 -2.95
CA ALA A 71 -1.60 21.09 -3.96
C ALA A 71 -0.42 20.20 -4.39
N ASN A 72 0.81 20.72 -4.32
CA ASN A 72 2.02 19.97 -4.66
C ASN A 72 2.63 19.23 -3.45
N GLY A 73 2.30 19.66 -2.22
CA GLY A 73 2.89 19.12 -1.00
C GLY A 73 4.41 19.35 -0.91
N PHE A 74 4.87 20.54 -1.29
CA PHE A 74 6.29 20.88 -1.47
C PHE A 74 7.17 20.44 -0.31
N HIS A 75 6.80 20.77 0.92
CA HIS A 75 7.62 20.46 2.09
C HIS A 75 7.72 18.95 2.38
N LEU A 76 6.63 18.20 2.21
CA LEU A 76 6.64 16.77 2.36
C LEU A 76 7.43 16.10 1.24
N LYS A 77 7.23 16.50 -0.02
CA LYS A 77 8.01 15.98 -1.15
C LYS A 77 9.50 16.25 -1.00
N SER A 78 9.90 17.45 -0.51
CA SER A 78 11.30 17.76 -0.26
C SER A 78 11.92 16.84 0.80
N ALA A 79 11.21 16.58 1.90
CA ALA A 79 11.67 15.66 2.95
C ALA A 79 11.75 14.21 2.45
N LEU A 80 10.79 13.75 1.64
CA LEU A 80 10.82 12.44 1.01
C LEU A 80 11.95 12.31 -0.01
N ALA A 81 12.18 13.34 -0.81
CA ALA A 81 13.27 13.39 -1.78
C ALA A 81 14.64 13.25 -1.11
N GLU A 82 14.86 13.97 -0.02
CA GLU A 82 16.07 13.88 0.83
C GLU A 82 16.24 12.47 1.41
N ARG A 83 15.16 11.91 1.99
CA ARG A 83 15.21 10.58 2.62
C ARG A 83 15.54 9.47 1.65
N HIS A 84 15.00 9.52 0.43
CA HIS A 84 15.16 8.45 -0.57
C HIS A 84 16.28 8.71 -1.57
N GLY A 85 16.89 9.90 -1.55
CA GLY A 85 17.92 10.28 -2.51
C GLY A 85 17.40 10.43 -3.94
N VAL A 86 16.12 10.84 -4.12
CA VAL A 86 15.47 11.02 -5.42
C VAL A 86 15.07 12.47 -5.64
N ALA A 87 14.81 12.86 -6.90
CA ALA A 87 14.26 14.18 -7.19
C ALA A 87 12.77 14.29 -6.80
N THR A 88 12.29 15.49 -6.52
CA THR A 88 10.90 15.73 -6.11
C THR A 88 9.88 15.41 -7.19
N ASP A 89 10.27 15.42 -8.45
CA ASP A 89 9.45 15.03 -9.60
C ASP A 89 9.30 13.51 -9.78
N CYS A 90 10.07 12.71 -9.00
CA CYS A 90 9.87 11.27 -8.87
C CYS A 90 8.75 10.91 -7.89
N ILE A 91 8.11 11.89 -7.22
CA ILE A 91 7.21 11.64 -6.09
C ILE A 91 5.77 12.02 -6.44
N THR A 92 4.85 11.08 -6.21
CA THR A 92 3.40 11.31 -6.28
C THR A 92 2.79 11.11 -4.91
N LEU A 93 2.07 12.11 -4.39
CA LEU A 93 1.35 12.04 -3.12
C LEU A 93 -0.09 11.57 -3.33
N GLY A 94 -0.59 10.73 -2.41
CA GLY A 94 -1.95 10.20 -2.41
C GLY A 94 -2.64 10.34 -1.05
N ASN A 95 -3.96 10.34 -1.06
CA ASN A 95 -4.81 10.26 0.14
C ASN A 95 -4.76 8.83 0.72
N GLY A 96 -3.59 8.45 1.26
CA GLY A 96 -3.11 7.11 1.50
C GLY A 96 -2.45 6.52 0.24
N SER A 97 -1.66 5.44 0.40
CA SER A 97 -1.10 4.72 -0.76
C SER A 97 -2.20 4.14 -1.67
N ASN A 98 -3.37 3.84 -1.12
CA ASN A 98 -4.54 3.36 -1.87
C ASN A 98 -4.92 4.29 -3.04
N ASP A 99 -4.87 5.61 -2.84
CA ASP A 99 -5.11 6.60 -3.89
C ASP A 99 -4.13 6.40 -5.06
N VAL A 100 -2.85 6.20 -4.74
CA VAL A 100 -1.80 5.98 -5.74
C VAL A 100 -2.02 4.68 -6.52
N LEU A 101 -2.44 3.59 -5.83
CA LEU A 101 -2.76 2.32 -6.50
C LEU A 101 -3.92 2.50 -7.50
N VAL A 102 -4.92 3.30 -7.15
CA VAL A 102 -6.03 3.65 -8.05
C VAL A 102 -5.54 4.49 -9.23
N PHE A 103 -4.69 5.50 -9.00
CA PHE A 103 -4.13 6.32 -10.09
C PHE A 103 -3.32 5.47 -11.07
N LEU A 104 -2.52 4.53 -10.57
CA LEU A 104 -1.76 3.59 -11.41
C LEU A 104 -2.69 2.79 -12.33
N ALA A 105 -3.79 2.25 -11.79
CA ALA A 105 -4.78 1.54 -12.59
C ALA A 105 -5.43 2.47 -13.63
N GLN A 106 -5.82 3.68 -13.26
CA GLN A 106 -6.45 4.66 -14.16
C GLN A 106 -5.52 5.12 -15.30
N VAL A 107 -4.22 5.20 -15.05
CA VAL A 107 -3.24 5.67 -16.05
C VAL A 107 -2.80 4.55 -16.99
N PHE A 108 -2.60 3.34 -16.47
CA PHE A 108 -1.91 2.29 -17.23
C PHE A 108 -2.81 1.12 -17.63
N LEU A 109 -4.04 1.02 -17.11
CA LEU A 109 -4.96 -0.07 -17.40
C LEU A 109 -6.21 0.42 -18.12
N GLN A 110 -6.75 -0.43 -18.99
CA GLN A 110 -8.00 -0.25 -19.73
C GLN A 110 -8.52 -1.60 -20.21
N PRO A 111 -9.73 -1.71 -20.75
CA PRO A 111 -10.22 -2.93 -21.38
C PRO A 111 -9.24 -3.47 -22.42
N GLY A 112 -8.97 -4.79 -22.38
CA GLY A 112 -8.01 -5.47 -23.25
C GLY A 112 -6.57 -5.50 -22.71
N LEU A 113 -6.27 -4.81 -21.60
CA LEU A 113 -5.00 -4.93 -20.89
C LEU A 113 -5.15 -5.77 -19.63
N GLN A 114 -4.07 -6.43 -19.24
CA GLN A 114 -4.02 -7.31 -18.10
C GLN A 114 -3.24 -6.71 -16.93
N SER A 115 -3.74 -6.98 -15.73
CA SER A 115 -3.12 -6.67 -14.44
C SER A 115 -2.88 -7.97 -13.68
N LEU A 116 -1.64 -8.22 -13.29
CA LEU A 116 -1.18 -9.49 -12.73
C LEU A 116 -0.80 -9.34 -11.26
N PHE A 117 -1.30 -10.24 -10.42
CA PHE A 117 -1.02 -10.30 -8.99
C PHE A 117 -1.16 -11.73 -8.44
N SER A 118 -0.62 -11.96 -7.24
CA SER A 118 -0.69 -13.27 -6.58
C SER A 118 -2.08 -13.56 -6.03
N GLN A 119 -2.40 -14.84 -5.86
CA GLN A 119 -3.66 -15.35 -5.30
C GLN A 119 -4.03 -14.69 -3.96
N TYR A 120 -3.05 -14.52 -3.08
CA TYR A 120 -3.22 -13.83 -1.80
C TYR A 120 -2.56 -12.46 -1.88
N CYS A 121 -3.26 -11.52 -2.51
CA CYS A 121 -2.82 -10.15 -2.68
C CYS A 121 -3.67 -9.16 -1.87
N PHE A 122 -3.20 -7.93 -1.75
CA PHE A 122 -4.01 -6.86 -1.18
C PHE A 122 -5.25 -6.59 -2.04
N ALA A 123 -6.42 -6.55 -1.39
CA ALA A 123 -7.72 -6.49 -2.06
C ALA A 123 -7.92 -5.31 -3.02
N VAL A 124 -7.13 -4.24 -2.88
CA VAL A 124 -7.22 -3.08 -3.76
C VAL A 124 -6.73 -3.38 -5.17
N TYR A 125 -5.79 -4.31 -5.37
CA TYR A 125 -5.28 -4.60 -6.72
C TYR A 125 -6.37 -5.13 -7.66
N PRO A 126 -7.12 -6.19 -7.32
CA PRO A 126 -8.24 -6.63 -8.15
C PRO A 126 -9.35 -5.58 -8.26
N ILE A 127 -9.65 -4.83 -7.20
CA ILE A 127 -10.67 -3.78 -7.22
C ILE A 127 -10.28 -2.68 -8.22
N ALA A 128 -9.07 -2.14 -8.13
CA ALA A 128 -8.58 -1.09 -9.02
C ALA A 128 -8.51 -1.58 -10.49
N THR A 129 -8.11 -2.84 -10.70
CA THR A 129 -8.08 -3.47 -12.02
C THR A 129 -9.48 -3.56 -12.62
N GLN A 130 -10.44 -4.10 -11.89
CA GLN A 130 -11.81 -4.27 -12.34
C GLN A 130 -12.50 -2.92 -12.59
N MET A 131 -12.26 -1.92 -11.73
CA MET A 131 -12.86 -0.60 -11.82
C MET A 131 -12.64 0.07 -13.20
N VAL A 132 -11.46 -0.15 -13.79
CA VAL A 132 -11.09 0.40 -15.11
C VAL A 132 -11.41 -0.55 -16.27
N GLY A 133 -12.03 -1.70 -15.98
CA GLY A 133 -12.42 -2.71 -16.96
C GLY A 133 -11.26 -3.53 -17.53
N ALA A 134 -10.09 -3.51 -16.89
CA ALA A 134 -8.96 -4.35 -17.26
C ALA A 134 -9.15 -5.80 -16.77
N GLU A 135 -8.41 -6.72 -17.35
CA GLU A 135 -8.44 -8.14 -16.99
C GLU A 135 -7.52 -8.42 -15.79
N ALA A 136 -8.08 -9.07 -14.77
CA ALA A 136 -7.32 -9.54 -13.62
C ALA A 136 -6.75 -10.94 -13.89
N VAL A 137 -5.41 -11.06 -13.91
CA VAL A 137 -4.71 -12.34 -14.03
C VAL A 137 -4.12 -12.72 -12.68
N VAL A 138 -4.60 -13.82 -12.13
CA VAL A 138 -4.19 -14.31 -10.81
C VAL A 138 -3.15 -15.40 -10.94
N ALA A 139 -1.95 -15.18 -10.40
CA ALA A 139 -0.93 -16.22 -10.28
C ALA A 139 -1.17 -17.03 -8.99
N PRO A 140 -1.03 -18.37 -9.01
CA PRO A 140 -1.08 -19.15 -7.79
C PRO A 140 0.02 -18.71 -6.83
N ALA A 141 -0.28 -18.74 -5.55
CA ALA A 141 0.71 -18.56 -4.49
C ALA A 141 1.56 -19.83 -4.33
N LEU A 142 2.66 -19.71 -3.59
CA LEU A 142 3.41 -20.87 -3.11
C LEU A 142 2.50 -21.79 -2.29
N ALA A 143 2.81 -23.09 -2.27
CA ALA A 143 2.02 -24.08 -1.55
C ALA A 143 1.95 -23.77 -0.05
N GLU A 144 0.89 -24.23 0.60
CA GLU A 144 0.67 -24.06 2.04
C GLU A 144 1.76 -24.71 2.90
N ASP A 145 2.36 -25.78 2.39
CA ASP A 145 3.47 -26.51 3.02
C ASP A 145 4.85 -26.02 2.57
N HIS A 146 4.93 -24.89 1.85
CA HIS A 146 6.23 -24.34 1.43
C HIS A 146 7.10 -23.99 2.64
N PRO A 147 8.37 -24.47 2.72
CA PRO A 147 9.15 -24.46 3.96
C PRO A 147 9.51 -23.07 4.48
N LEU A 148 9.58 -22.06 3.61
CA LEU A 148 10.00 -20.71 3.98
C LEU A 148 8.90 -19.67 3.87
N MET A 149 8.01 -19.80 2.88
CA MET A 149 7.00 -18.79 2.57
C MET A 149 5.66 -19.46 2.19
N PRO A 150 4.98 -20.13 3.13
CA PRO A 150 3.65 -20.67 2.88
C PRO A 150 2.71 -19.58 2.36
N LEU A 151 1.98 -19.85 1.27
CA LEU A 151 1.04 -18.90 0.64
C LEU A 151 1.67 -17.57 0.16
N GLY A 152 3.01 -17.49 0.13
CA GLY A 152 3.74 -16.33 -0.35
C GLY A 152 3.69 -16.15 -1.86
N HIS A 153 4.25 -15.06 -2.35
CA HIS A 153 4.34 -14.79 -3.79
C HIS A 153 5.23 -15.81 -4.50
N ASP A 154 4.70 -16.48 -5.52
CA ASP A 154 5.48 -17.27 -6.46
C ASP A 154 5.87 -16.40 -7.66
N LEU A 155 7.10 -15.86 -7.63
CA LEU A 155 7.63 -15.01 -8.70
C LEU A 155 7.73 -15.75 -10.03
N ARG A 156 7.95 -17.07 -10.02
CA ARG A 156 7.98 -17.88 -11.22
C ARG A 156 6.58 -17.98 -11.84
N ALA A 157 5.57 -18.31 -11.04
CA ALA A 157 4.19 -18.39 -11.48
C ALA A 157 3.67 -17.03 -11.98
N LEU A 158 4.14 -15.90 -11.40
CA LEU A 158 3.89 -14.55 -11.91
C LEU A 158 4.53 -14.38 -13.29
N TYR A 159 5.83 -14.68 -13.42
CA TYR A 159 6.56 -14.50 -14.69
C TYR A 159 5.97 -15.32 -15.83
N GLU A 160 5.59 -16.58 -15.58
CA GLU A 160 5.00 -17.48 -16.57
C GLU A 160 3.64 -16.97 -17.13
N ARG A 161 3.01 -16.02 -16.47
CA ARG A 161 1.74 -15.39 -16.88
C ARG A 161 1.89 -14.02 -17.54
N VAL A 162 3.13 -13.50 -17.61
CA VAL A 162 3.39 -12.24 -18.33
C VAL A 162 3.24 -12.50 -19.82
N GLY A 163 2.34 -11.75 -20.44
CA GLY A 163 2.05 -11.83 -21.88
C GLY A 163 2.09 -10.47 -22.55
N PRO A 164 1.77 -10.39 -23.86
CA PRO A 164 1.80 -9.15 -24.63
C PRO A 164 0.79 -8.09 -24.11
N ASP A 165 -0.33 -8.53 -23.54
CA ASP A 165 -1.37 -7.66 -23.00
C ASP A 165 -1.15 -7.31 -21.52
N THR A 166 -0.16 -7.93 -20.86
CA THR A 166 0.21 -7.60 -19.48
C THR A 166 0.78 -6.20 -19.42
N ARG A 167 0.15 -5.32 -18.67
CA ARG A 167 0.59 -3.94 -18.50
C ARG A 167 1.09 -3.66 -17.08
N MET A 168 0.60 -4.40 -16.09
CA MET A 168 0.95 -4.14 -14.68
C MET A 168 1.12 -5.43 -13.91
N VAL A 169 2.12 -5.45 -13.02
CA VAL A 169 2.34 -6.50 -12.02
C VAL A 169 2.41 -5.85 -10.64
N TRP A 170 1.69 -6.44 -9.67
CA TRP A 170 1.67 -5.97 -8.29
C TRP A 170 2.37 -6.95 -7.36
N ILE A 171 3.28 -6.45 -6.54
CA ILE A 171 4.00 -7.21 -5.52
C ILE A 171 3.94 -6.44 -4.21
N ALA A 172 3.18 -6.91 -3.23
CA ALA A 172 3.26 -6.38 -1.87
C ALA A 172 4.45 -7.03 -1.14
N ASN A 173 5.38 -6.24 -0.61
CA ASN A 173 6.56 -6.76 0.06
C ASN A 173 6.99 -5.89 1.26
N PRO A 174 6.71 -6.32 2.50
CA PRO A 174 6.01 -7.55 2.93
C PRO A 174 4.55 -7.62 2.47
N ASN A 175 4.04 -8.86 2.26
CA ASN A 175 2.70 -9.07 1.73
C ASN A 175 1.59 -8.94 2.80
N ASN A 176 0.49 -8.34 2.40
CA ASN A 176 -0.78 -8.38 3.10
C ASN A 176 -1.77 -9.21 2.25
N PRO A 177 -2.36 -10.34 2.76
CA PRO A 177 -2.55 -10.66 4.18
C PRO A 177 -1.56 -11.68 4.78
N THR A 178 -0.67 -12.30 4.01
CA THR A 178 0.11 -13.46 4.45
C THR A 178 1.27 -13.13 5.41
N GLY A 179 1.76 -11.88 5.41
CA GLY A 179 2.95 -11.46 6.14
C GLY A 179 4.27 -11.94 5.54
N THR A 180 4.23 -12.83 4.56
CA THR A 180 5.43 -13.34 3.88
C THR A 180 6.14 -12.24 3.11
N TRP A 181 7.46 -12.38 2.94
CA TRP A 181 8.26 -11.39 2.22
C TRP A 181 9.32 -12.06 1.32
N LEU A 182 9.71 -11.34 0.30
CA LEU A 182 10.73 -11.72 -0.67
C LEU A 182 12.02 -10.96 -0.36
N ASP A 183 13.17 -11.62 -0.46
CA ASP A 183 14.43 -10.90 -0.43
C ASP A 183 14.60 -9.99 -1.66
N GLY A 184 15.31 -8.87 -1.45
CA GLY A 184 15.45 -7.83 -2.46
C GLY A 184 16.15 -8.30 -3.72
N LYS A 185 17.06 -9.29 -3.63
CA LYS A 185 17.73 -9.84 -4.82
C LYS A 185 16.73 -10.58 -5.71
N ARG A 186 15.83 -11.40 -5.13
CA ARG A 186 14.79 -12.10 -5.89
C ARG A 186 13.83 -11.12 -6.57
N VAL A 187 13.46 -10.04 -5.87
CA VAL A 187 12.62 -8.98 -6.47
C VAL A 187 13.36 -8.28 -7.61
N GLN A 188 14.65 -7.94 -7.47
CA GLN A 188 15.44 -7.35 -8.55
C GLN A 188 15.62 -8.29 -9.75
N ASP A 189 15.87 -9.58 -9.51
CA ASP A 189 15.98 -10.59 -10.57
C ASP A 189 14.65 -10.71 -11.34
N PHE A 190 13.53 -10.66 -10.64
CA PHE A 190 12.20 -10.63 -11.25
C PHE A 190 11.98 -9.35 -12.07
N LEU A 191 12.27 -8.17 -11.52
CA LEU A 191 12.21 -6.88 -12.24
C LEU A 191 13.02 -6.90 -13.53
N ALA A 192 14.23 -7.45 -13.47
CA ALA A 192 15.12 -7.57 -14.62
C ALA A 192 14.57 -8.51 -15.72
N SER A 193 13.70 -9.45 -15.37
CA SER A 193 13.07 -10.38 -16.31
C SER A 193 11.84 -9.82 -17.00
N LEU A 194 11.24 -8.76 -16.46
CA LEU A 194 10.01 -8.18 -17.00
C LEU A 194 10.27 -7.39 -18.31
N PRO A 195 9.37 -7.52 -19.30
CA PRO A 195 9.42 -6.64 -20.48
C PRO A 195 9.25 -5.16 -20.10
N GLY A 196 9.93 -4.26 -20.81
CA GLY A 196 9.92 -2.83 -20.51
C GLY A 196 8.55 -2.13 -20.60
N HIS A 197 7.54 -2.76 -21.21
CA HIS A 197 6.17 -2.24 -21.28
C HIS A 197 5.32 -2.62 -20.06
N VAL A 198 5.84 -3.44 -19.16
CA VAL A 198 5.16 -3.87 -17.94
C VAL A 198 5.60 -3.00 -16.78
N ILE A 199 4.66 -2.28 -16.18
CA ILE A 199 4.89 -1.54 -14.93
C ILE A 199 4.86 -2.53 -13.77
N CYS A 200 5.91 -2.54 -12.96
CA CYS A 200 5.95 -3.32 -11.73
C CYS A 200 5.77 -2.41 -10.52
N VAL A 201 4.73 -2.66 -9.74
CA VAL A 201 4.45 -1.95 -8.49
C VAL A 201 4.92 -2.80 -7.32
N VAL A 202 5.91 -2.32 -6.58
CA VAL A 202 6.33 -2.90 -5.30
C VAL A 202 5.68 -2.09 -4.19
N ASP A 203 4.68 -2.69 -3.53
CA ASP A 203 3.93 -2.04 -2.46
C ASP A 203 4.60 -2.36 -1.11
N GLU A 204 5.30 -1.37 -0.59
CA GLU A 204 6.09 -1.43 0.64
C GLU A 204 5.34 -0.83 1.84
N ALA A 205 4.02 -1.08 1.95
CA ALA A 205 3.21 -0.53 3.04
C ALA A 205 3.67 -0.92 4.45
N TYR A 206 4.47 -1.97 4.57
CA TYR A 206 4.94 -2.51 5.86
C TYR A 206 6.48 -2.55 5.99
N THR A 207 7.21 -1.92 5.08
CA THR A 207 8.68 -2.00 5.03
C THR A 207 9.35 -1.46 6.29
N GLU A 208 8.75 -0.47 6.97
CA GLU A 208 9.30 0.09 8.21
C GLU A 208 9.33 -0.92 9.38
N TYR A 209 8.50 -1.97 9.34
CA TYR A 209 8.50 -3.03 10.35
C TYR A 209 9.55 -4.11 10.10
N ALA A 210 10.10 -4.21 8.89
CA ALA A 210 11.07 -5.23 8.55
C ALA A 210 12.40 -5.02 9.28
N GLU A 211 12.93 -6.11 9.84
CA GLU A 211 14.21 -6.12 10.54
C GLU A 211 15.35 -6.68 9.66
N SER A 212 14.99 -7.38 8.59
CA SER A 212 15.99 -8.01 7.72
C SER A 212 16.47 -7.04 6.65
N ASP A 213 17.79 -6.85 6.60
CA ASP A 213 18.45 -6.13 5.51
C ASP A 213 18.28 -6.85 4.15
N GLU A 214 17.95 -8.15 4.18
CA GLU A 214 17.69 -8.94 2.96
C GLU A 214 16.45 -8.49 2.22
N LEU A 215 15.46 -7.86 2.88
CA LEU A 215 14.29 -7.28 2.22
C LEU A 215 14.71 -6.26 1.15
N GLY A 216 15.74 -5.48 1.45
CA GLY A 216 16.20 -4.38 0.62
C GLY A 216 15.23 -3.19 0.64
N ASP A 217 15.60 -2.13 -0.02
CA ASP A 217 14.79 -0.91 -0.20
C ASP A 217 14.57 -0.70 -1.71
N ALA A 218 13.35 -0.96 -2.19
CA ALA A 218 13.06 -0.86 -3.62
C ALA A 218 13.18 0.58 -4.16
N SER A 219 13.13 1.60 -3.32
CA SER A 219 13.37 2.99 -3.73
C SER A 219 14.77 3.22 -4.29
N GLN A 220 15.74 2.41 -3.89
CA GLN A 220 17.12 2.48 -4.37
C GLN A 220 17.33 1.84 -5.74
N TRP A 221 16.30 1.21 -6.30
CA TRP A 221 16.41 0.49 -7.58
C TRP A 221 15.77 1.26 -8.76
N LEU A 222 15.18 2.42 -8.51
CA LEU A 222 14.43 3.23 -9.50
C LEU A 222 15.27 3.62 -10.73
N GLU A 223 16.55 3.95 -10.54
CA GLU A 223 17.45 4.27 -11.66
C GLU A 223 17.71 3.06 -12.56
N ARG A 224 17.79 1.88 -11.95
CA ARG A 224 18.05 0.63 -12.67
C ARG A 224 16.82 0.10 -13.41
N PHE A 225 15.64 0.31 -12.85
CA PHE A 225 14.37 -0.21 -13.36
C PHE A 225 13.38 0.92 -13.62
N PRO A 226 13.40 1.53 -14.83
CA PRO A 226 12.55 2.70 -15.13
C PRO A 226 11.05 2.42 -15.14
N ASN A 227 10.63 1.15 -15.17
CA ASN A 227 9.25 0.67 -15.06
C ASN A 227 8.85 0.26 -13.64
N LEU A 228 9.70 0.50 -12.65
CA LEU A 228 9.40 0.27 -11.24
C LEU A 228 8.61 1.45 -10.65
N VAL A 229 7.60 1.13 -9.87
CA VAL A 229 6.90 2.06 -8.95
C VAL A 229 6.95 1.48 -7.55
N VAL A 230 7.38 2.26 -6.58
CA VAL A 230 7.38 1.87 -5.16
C VAL A 230 6.30 2.65 -4.45
N THR A 231 5.39 1.99 -3.74
CA THR A 231 4.35 2.67 -2.96
C THR A 231 4.61 2.51 -1.46
N ARG A 232 4.40 3.58 -0.68
CA ARG A 232 4.55 3.61 0.77
C ARG A 232 3.42 4.39 1.43
N THR A 233 3.19 4.14 2.71
CA THR A 233 2.10 4.76 3.46
C THR A 233 2.56 5.24 4.83
N PHE A 234 1.94 6.30 5.31
CA PHE A 234 2.06 6.74 6.70
C PHE A 234 0.99 6.11 7.62
N SER A 235 0.13 5.25 7.07
CA SER A 235 -0.99 4.65 7.81
C SER A 235 -0.58 3.55 8.79
N LYS A 236 0.61 2.94 8.63
CA LYS A 236 1.07 1.77 9.39
C LYS A 236 2.08 2.18 10.47
N ALA A 237 3.35 1.96 10.29
CA ALA A 237 4.38 2.23 11.29
C ALA A 237 4.38 3.67 11.81
N TYR A 238 4.04 4.63 10.97
CA TYR A 238 3.94 6.04 11.35
C TYR A 238 2.68 6.40 12.16
N GLY A 239 1.68 5.50 12.28
CA GLY A 239 0.48 5.70 13.07
C GLY A 239 -0.49 6.77 12.57
N LEU A 240 -0.44 7.15 11.28
CA LEU A 240 -1.26 8.23 10.71
C LEU A 240 -2.43 7.71 9.85
N ALA A 241 -2.97 6.53 10.16
CA ALA A 241 -4.04 5.90 9.37
C ALA A 241 -5.25 6.81 9.15
N GLY A 242 -5.68 7.56 10.16
CA GLY A 242 -6.81 8.49 10.10
C GLY A 242 -6.57 9.75 9.26
N LEU A 243 -5.33 10.16 9.06
CA LEU A 243 -4.98 11.34 8.29
C LEU A 243 -4.92 11.10 6.78
N ARG A 244 -4.86 9.84 6.35
CA ARG A 244 -4.89 9.45 4.93
C ARG A 244 -3.76 10.08 4.12
N VAL A 245 -2.53 9.64 4.30
CA VAL A 245 -1.39 10.08 3.51
C VAL A 245 -0.47 8.92 3.15
N GLY A 246 -0.06 8.89 1.90
CA GLY A 246 0.89 7.93 1.32
C GLY A 246 1.50 8.51 0.06
N TYR A 247 2.40 7.78 -0.55
CA TYR A 247 3.12 8.25 -1.72
C TYR A 247 3.61 7.11 -2.61
N ALA A 248 3.94 7.46 -3.85
CA ALA A 248 4.76 6.65 -4.73
C ALA A 248 6.08 7.33 -5.05
N LEU A 249 7.07 6.50 -5.33
CA LEU A 249 8.35 6.84 -5.94
C LEU A 249 8.43 6.12 -7.30
N SER A 250 8.78 6.84 -8.35
CA SER A 250 8.84 6.28 -9.70
C SER A 250 9.73 7.12 -10.60
N ASN A 251 9.93 6.64 -11.83
CA ASN A 251 10.49 7.49 -12.89
C ASN A 251 9.67 8.79 -13.05
N PRO A 252 10.30 9.96 -13.27
CA PRO A 252 9.58 11.24 -13.44
C PRO A 252 8.47 11.20 -14.49
N GLY A 253 8.65 10.44 -15.57
CA GLY A 253 7.62 10.27 -16.60
C GLY A 253 6.36 9.55 -16.09
N ILE A 254 6.52 8.57 -15.20
CA ILE A 254 5.39 7.90 -14.53
C ILE A 254 4.72 8.87 -13.55
N ALA A 255 5.52 9.53 -12.71
CA ALA A 255 5.01 10.49 -11.72
C ALA A 255 4.24 11.65 -12.37
N ASP A 256 4.70 12.18 -13.51
CA ASP A 256 3.99 13.20 -14.28
C ASP A 256 2.60 12.70 -14.71
N LEU A 257 2.50 11.48 -15.25
CA LEU A 257 1.22 10.89 -15.65
C LEU A 257 0.28 10.68 -14.47
N LEU A 258 0.78 10.19 -13.33
CA LEU A 258 -0.03 10.03 -12.10
C LEU A 258 -0.53 11.38 -11.59
N ASN A 259 0.30 12.42 -11.64
CA ASN A 259 -0.10 13.77 -11.21
C ASN A 259 -1.17 14.40 -12.13
N ARG A 260 -1.33 13.94 -13.37
CA ARG A 260 -2.42 14.40 -14.26
C ARG A 260 -3.80 13.91 -13.87
N VAL A 261 -3.89 12.70 -13.30
CA VAL A 261 -5.17 12.09 -12.86
C VAL A 261 -5.47 12.34 -11.39
N ARG A 262 -4.49 12.79 -10.63
CA ARG A 262 -4.61 13.08 -9.21
C ARG A 262 -5.59 14.24 -8.99
N PRO A 263 -6.65 14.06 -8.13
CA PRO A 263 -7.52 15.17 -7.79
C PRO A 263 -6.76 16.34 -7.18
N ALA A 264 -7.16 17.55 -7.50
CA ALA A 264 -6.57 18.74 -6.90
C ALA A 264 -6.77 18.71 -5.37
N PHE A 265 -5.69 19.03 -4.62
CA PHE A 265 -5.73 19.07 -3.14
C PHE A 265 -6.08 17.73 -2.48
N ASN A 266 -5.77 16.60 -3.12
CA ASN A 266 -6.15 15.27 -2.63
C ASN A 266 -5.57 14.91 -1.26
N VAL A 267 -4.45 15.50 -0.84
CA VAL A 267 -3.88 15.31 0.50
C VAL A 267 -4.16 16.56 1.33
N ASN A 268 -4.83 16.38 2.47
CA ASN A 268 -5.21 17.48 3.35
C ASN A 268 -4.00 18.11 4.07
N SER A 269 -4.13 19.38 4.50
CA SER A 269 -3.06 20.15 5.13
C SER A 269 -2.52 19.51 6.41
N LEU A 270 -3.40 18.95 7.25
CA LEU A 270 -2.99 18.29 8.50
C LEU A 270 -2.18 17.01 8.22
N ALA A 271 -2.54 16.27 7.18
CA ALA A 271 -1.79 15.10 6.74
C ALA A 271 -0.39 15.45 6.24
N LEU A 272 -0.25 16.55 5.47
CA LEU A 272 1.05 17.01 4.96
C LEU A 272 2.02 17.37 6.08
N VAL A 273 1.58 18.14 7.08
CA VAL A 273 2.42 18.54 8.20
C VAL A 273 2.73 17.38 9.14
N ALA A 274 1.75 16.52 9.43
CA ALA A 274 1.93 15.35 10.25
C ALA A 274 2.90 14.34 9.64
N ALA A 275 2.75 14.05 8.35
CA ALA A 275 3.62 13.11 7.65
C ALA A 275 5.08 13.60 7.63
N ARG A 276 5.29 14.91 7.40
CA ARG A 276 6.63 15.50 7.47
C ARG A 276 7.25 15.36 8.86
N ALA A 277 6.49 15.63 9.93
CA ALA A 277 6.97 15.50 11.30
C ALA A 277 7.24 14.03 11.67
N ALA A 278 6.32 13.12 11.33
CA ALA A 278 6.49 11.70 11.55
C ALA A 278 7.69 11.12 10.81
N LEU A 279 7.98 11.60 9.59
CA LEU A 279 9.14 11.15 8.80
C LEU A 279 10.47 11.49 9.51
N ALA A 280 10.51 12.56 10.27
CA ALA A 280 11.68 12.96 11.04
C ALA A 280 11.82 12.20 12.37
N ASP A 281 10.72 11.68 12.97
CA ASP A 281 10.71 10.98 14.26
C ASP A 281 11.09 9.50 14.09
N GLN A 282 12.38 9.25 13.87
CA GLN A 282 12.90 7.89 13.68
C GLN A 282 12.88 7.05 14.97
N ASP A 283 12.93 7.71 16.13
CA ASP A 283 12.82 7.04 17.43
C ASP A 283 11.41 6.41 17.61
N PHE A 284 10.37 7.07 17.12
CA PHE A 284 9.02 6.50 17.10
C PHE A 284 8.93 5.28 16.19
N ILE A 285 9.53 5.33 15.00
CA ILE A 285 9.56 4.19 14.07
C ILE A 285 10.31 3.02 14.70
N GLN A 286 11.44 3.27 15.37
CA GLN A 286 12.19 2.22 16.05
C GLN A 286 11.34 1.56 17.16
N ARG A 287 10.66 2.33 18.01
CA ARG A 287 9.74 1.79 19.03
C ARG A 287 8.58 1.00 18.40
N SER A 288 8.03 1.45 17.28
CA SER A 288 6.97 0.74 16.55
C SER A 288 7.46 -0.60 16.03
N ARG A 289 8.68 -0.67 15.51
CA ARG A 289 9.34 -1.89 15.05
C ARG A 289 9.56 -2.86 16.21
N GLU A 290 10.16 -2.41 17.30
CA GLU A 290 10.42 -3.22 18.50
C GLU A 290 9.14 -3.81 19.08
N MET A 291 8.08 -3.01 19.18
CA MET A 291 6.77 -3.49 19.64
C MET A 291 6.19 -4.55 18.69
N ASN A 292 6.27 -4.32 17.38
CA ASN A 292 5.78 -5.27 16.37
C ASN A 292 6.53 -6.61 16.50
N SER A 293 7.86 -6.58 16.58
CA SER A 293 8.69 -7.79 16.70
C SER A 293 8.39 -8.58 17.96
N ALA A 294 8.26 -7.90 19.10
CA ALA A 294 7.88 -8.55 20.36
C ALA A 294 6.46 -9.14 20.25
N GLY A 295 5.51 -8.41 19.64
CA GLY A 295 4.14 -8.86 19.41
C GLY A 295 4.04 -10.07 18.48
N LEU A 296 4.83 -10.11 17.41
CA LEU A 296 4.89 -11.26 16.50
C LEU A 296 5.34 -12.53 17.23
N VAL A 297 6.39 -12.44 18.07
CA VAL A 297 6.85 -13.57 18.88
C VAL A 297 5.74 -14.04 19.83
N GLN A 298 5.14 -13.11 20.58
CA GLN A 298 4.08 -13.43 21.53
C GLN A 298 2.88 -14.11 20.85
N LEU A 299 2.41 -13.56 19.72
CA LEU A 299 1.25 -14.11 19.00
C LEU A 299 1.58 -15.46 18.38
N ARG A 300 2.74 -15.60 17.75
CA ARG A 300 3.17 -16.87 17.16
C ARG A 300 3.20 -17.97 18.21
N ASP A 301 3.89 -17.74 19.34
CA ASP A 301 4.08 -18.75 20.36
C ASP A 301 2.73 -19.13 20.99
N GLY A 302 1.88 -18.15 21.32
CA GLY A 302 0.54 -18.42 21.86
C GLY A 302 -0.40 -19.13 20.87
N LEU A 303 -0.35 -18.79 19.57
CA LEU A 303 -1.17 -19.46 18.56
C LEU A 303 -0.69 -20.91 18.33
N VAL A 304 0.62 -21.15 18.33
CA VAL A 304 1.18 -22.51 18.21
C VAL A 304 0.80 -23.37 19.42
N GLU A 305 0.82 -22.83 20.66
CA GLU A 305 0.35 -23.54 21.85
C GLU A 305 -1.14 -23.92 21.75
N LEU A 306 -1.96 -23.12 21.04
CA LEU A 306 -3.37 -23.42 20.77
C LEU A 306 -3.56 -24.38 19.58
N GLY A 307 -2.50 -24.86 18.95
CA GLY A 307 -2.53 -25.79 17.83
C GLY A 307 -2.76 -25.16 16.47
N ALA A 308 -2.64 -23.84 16.35
CA ALA A 308 -2.73 -23.16 15.06
C ALA A 308 -1.42 -23.26 14.27
N ALA A 309 -1.52 -23.41 12.94
CA ALA A 309 -0.40 -23.21 12.04
C ALA A 309 -0.20 -21.70 11.81
N VAL A 310 1.03 -21.22 12.00
CA VAL A 310 1.38 -19.80 11.83
C VAL A 310 2.31 -19.64 10.64
N ILE A 311 1.95 -18.76 9.71
CA ILE A 311 2.81 -18.39 8.58
C ILE A 311 3.96 -17.53 9.10
N PRO A 312 5.23 -17.81 8.73
CA PRO A 312 6.35 -16.93 9.04
C PRO A 312 6.14 -15.53 8.43
N SER A 313 6.30 -14.52 9.25
CA SER A 313 5.96 -13.13 8.90
C SER A 313 7.06 -12.17 9.39
#